data_78505523c0e076f383de685d5f2c4917
#
_entry.id   78505523c0e076f383de685d5f2c4917
#
_cell.length_a   1.000
_cell.length_b   1.000
_cell.length_c   1.000
_cell.angle_alpha   90.00
_cell.angle_beta   90.00
_cell.angle_gamma   90.00
#
_symmetry.space_group_name_H-M   'P 1'
#
loop_
_entity.id
_entity.type
_entity.pdbx_description
1 polymer ?
#
loop_
_entity_poly.entity_id
_entity_poly.type
_entity_poly.pdbx_seq_one_letter_code
_entity_poly.pdbx_strand_id
1 'polypeptide(L)'
;MKRLKTFLIVLLGALVLSSCSTDKTVIAKGVNLNKYEYASLTQTKNGFGTTTDIEIEPGIYDAVEATRLQMVGDRRIEDLTAEQKEKLVLVKYAATSTPEKSELSVSFEDYMTGKTVASCRASNRSAWTRQRDVDRAIRKLADRIRSIWK
;
A
#
# COMPACT_ATOMS: atom_id res chain seq x y z
N MET A 1 -0.92 40.88 -29.69
CA MET A 1 -2.01 39.89 -29.60
C MET A 1 -1.60 38.46 -29.95
N LYS A 2 -0.75 38.19 -30.93
CA LYS A 2 -0.29 36.83 -31.28
C LYS A 2 0.48 36.13 -30.12
N ARG A 3 1.40 36.86 -29.46
CA ARG A 3 2.20 36.28 -28.34
C ARG A 3 1.40 35.93 -27.12
N LEU A 4 0.29 36.63 -26.82
CA LEU A 4 -0.59 36.34 -25.70
C LEU A 4 -1.38 35.04 -25.92
N LYS A 5 -1.82 34.79 -27.16
CA LYS A 5 -2.51 33.56 -27.54
C LYS A 5 -1.60 32.34 -27.44
N THR A 6 -0.33 32.46 -27.83
CA THR A 6 0.65 31.38 -27.72
C THR A 6 0.97 31.05 -26.27
N PHE A 7 1.06 32.07 -25.41
CA PHE A 7 1.28 31.86 -23.97
C PHE A 7 0.09 31.16 -23.26
N LEU A 8 -1.12 31.52 -23.69
CA LEU A 8 -2.34 30.92 -23.16
C LEU A 8 -2.47 29.40 -23.54
N ILE A 9 -2.07 29.05 -24.78
CA ILE A 9 -2.09 27.66 -25.26
C ILE A 9 -1.04 26.81 -24.54
N VAL A 10 0.15 27.36 -24.29
CA VAL A 10 1.21 26.66 -23.52
C VAL A 10 0.80 26.48 -22.07
N LEU A 11 0.16 27.46 -21.45
CA LEU A 11 -0.35 27.36 -20.08
C LEU A 11 -1.50 26.34 -19.95
N LEU A 12 -2.40 26.29 -20.95
CA LEU A 12 -3.49 25.32 -20.98
C LEU A 12 -2.99 23.89 -21.21
N GLY A 13 -1.91 23.71 -22.01
CA GLY A 13 -1.26 22.41 -22.25
C GLY A 13 -0.55 21.84 -21.00
N ALA A 14 -0.07 22.70 -20.11
CA ALA A 14 0.60 22.27 -18.88
C ALA A 14 -0.39 21.72 -17.80
N LEU A 15 -1.67 22.08 -17.89
CA LEU A 15 -2.70 21.65 -16.93
C LEU A 15 -3.25 20.24 -17.18
N VAL A 16 -3.06 19.67 -18.37
CA VAL A 16 -3.56 18.32 -18.70
C VAL A 16 -2.59 17.19 -18.35
N LEU A 17 -1.41 17.48 -17.81
CA LEU A 17 -0.44 16.45 -17.38
C LEU A 17 -0.60 16.03 -15.91
N SER A 18 -1.72 16.37 -15.25
CA SER A 18 -2.09 15.71 -14.00
C SER A 18 -2.46 14.27 -14.32
N SER A 19 -1.44 13.42 -14.49
CA SER A 19 -1.56 11.98 -14.52
C SER A 19 -2.41 11.58 -13.32
N CYS A 20 -3.60 11.03 -13.56
CA CYS A 20 -4.42 10.38 -12.53
C CYS A 20 -3.61 9.20 -11.97
N SER A 21 -2.72 9.48 -11.04
CA SER A 21 -2.10 8.45 -10.23
C SER A 21 -3.21 7.85 -9.37
N THR A 22 -3.54 6.59 -9.61
CA THR A 22 -4.48 5.83 -8.76
C THR A 22 -3.87 5.49 -7.41
N ASP A 23 -2.69 5.99 -7.15
CA ASP A 23 -1.99 5.85 -5.89
C ASP A 23 -2.69 6.66 -4.80
N LYS A 24 -3.11 6.00 -3.73
CA LYS A 24 -3.88 6.61 -2.65
C LYS A 24 -3.42 6.10 -1.29
N THR A 25 -3.38 7.02 -0.33
CA THR A 25 -3.20 6.70 1.10
C THR A 25 -4.40 7.25 1.85
N VAL A 26 -4.99 6.45 2.72
CA VAL A 26 -6.13 6.83 3.55
C VAL A 26 -5.84 6.42 4.99
N ILE A 27 -6.02 7.35 5.92
CA ILE A 27 -6.02 7.09 7.35
C ILE A 27 -7.44 7.32 7.84
N ALA A 28 -7.98 6.40 8.62
CA ALA A 28 -9.34 6.51 9.14
C ALA A 28 -9.45 7.71 10.10
N LYS A 29 -10.55 8.45 9.99
CA LYS A 29 -10.76 9.66 10.79
C LYS A 29 -10.78 9.34 12.28
N GLY A 30 -10.01 10.09 13.06
CA GLY A 30 -9.97 9.97 14.52
C GLY A 30 -9.09 8.82 15.04
N VAL A 31 -8.38 8.11 14.15
CA VAL A 31 -7.47 7.05 14.58
C VAL A 31 -6.15 7.64 15.03
N ASN A 32 -5.68 7.22 16.20
CA ASN A 32 -4.31 7.48 16.67
C ASN A 32 -3.40 6.34 16.24
N LEU A 33 -2.65 6.53 15.17
CA LEU A 33 -1.71 5.52 14.65
C LEU A 33 -0.57 5.23 15.63
N ASN A 34 -0.20 6.16 16.50
CA ASN A 34 0.87 5.97 17.48
C ASN A 34 0.53 4.92 18.55
N LYS A 35 -0.74 4.54 18.67
CA LYS A 35 -1.17 3.44 19.53
C LYS A 35 -0.53 2.11 19.12
N TYR A 36 -0.33 1.89 17.82
CA TYR A 36 0.07 0.59 17.29
C TYR A 36 1.59 0.44 17.30
N GLU A 37 2.04 -0.69 17.82
CA GLU A 37 3.47 -1.04 17.96
C GLU A 37 3.80 -2.34 17.21
N TYR A 38 2.79 -3.19 16.96
CA TYR A 38 2.95 -4.52 16.36
C TYR A 38 2.17 -4.62 15.05
N ALA A 39 2.70 -5.41 14.13
CA ALA A 39 2.01 -5.76 12.89
C ALA A 39 2.14 -7.26 12.60
N SER A 40 1.08 -7.88 12.12
CA SER A 40 1.10 -9.24 11.61
C SER A 40 0.55 -9.29 10.21
N LEU A 41 1.29 -9.93 9.29
CA LEU A 41 0.86 -10.13 7.92
C LEU A 41 -0.08 -11.33 7.88
N THR A 42 -1.32 -11.09 7.51
CA THR A 42 -2.34 -12.13 7.40
C THR A 42 -2.55 -12.45 5.93
N GLN A 43 -2.40 -13.71 5.56
CA GLN A 43 -2.69 -14.16 4.20
C GLN A 43 -4.17 -13.90 3.88
N THR A 44 -4.44 -12.97 3.01
CA THR A 44 -5.77 -12.85 2.42
C THR A 44 -5.87 -13.93 1.36
N LYS A 45 -6.74 -14.92 1.55
CA LYS A 45 -7.08 -15.92 0.53
C LYS A 45 -7.82 -15.24 -0.62
N ASN A 46 -7.15 -14.40 -1.36
CA ASN A 46 -7.65 -13.88 -2.62
C ASN A 46 -7.17 -14.84 -3.71
N GLY A 47 -8.09 -15.43 -4.43
CA GLY A 47 -7.99 -16.52 -5.37
C GLY A 47 -7.06 -16.39 -6.57
N PHE A 48 -5.83 -15.98 -6.33
CA PHE A 48 -4.76 -15.99 -7.31
C PHE A 48 -3.66 -16.96 -6.84
N GLY A 49 -3.87 -18.23 -7.09
CA GLY A 49 -2.80 -19.23 -7.01
C GLY A 49 -1.81 -19.08 -8.18
N THR A 50 -1.26 -17.89 -8.36
CA THR A 50 -0.25 -17.62 -9.38
C THR A 50 1.09 -17.32 -8.72
N THR A 51 2.19 -17.68 -9.38
CA THR A 51 3.57 -17.40 -8.99
C THR A 51 3.81 -15.93 -8.56
N THR A 52 2.94 -15.01 -8.93
CA THR A 52 2.99 -13.59 -8.59
C THR A 52 2.77 -13.33 -7.09
N ASP A 53 1.98 -14.16 -6.40
CA ASP A 53 1.71 -13.98 -4.96
C ASP A 53 2.95 -14.27 -4.12
N ILE A 54 3.81 -15.19 -4.58
CA ILE A 54 5.05 -15.57 -3.90
C ILE A 54 6.05 -14.40 -3.80
N GLU A 55 6.00 -13.45 -4.74
CA GLU A 55 6.93 -12.32 -4.79
C GLU A 55 6.38 -11.06 -4.10
N ILE A 56 5.06 -10.95 -3.99
CA ILE A 56 4.41 -9.76 -3.41
C ILE A 56 4.50 -9.79 -1.88
N GLU A 57 4.23 -10.93 -1.27
CA GLU A 57 4.22 -11.08 0.19
C GLU A 57 5.54 -10.67 0.85
N PRO A 58 6.71 -11.16 0.40
CA PRO A 58 8.00 -10.71 0.92
C PRO A 58 8.21 -9.19 0.79
N GLY A 59 7.83 -8.63 -0.36
CA GLY A 59 7.98 -7.19 -0.59
C GLY A 59 7.10 -6.33 0.33
N ILE A 60 5.92 -6.81 0.71
CA ILE A 60 5.06 -6.15 1.69
C ILE A 60 5.61 -6.34 3.11
N TYR A 61 6.07 -7.53 3.43
CA TYR A 61 6.71 -7.82 4.72
C TYR A 61 7.88 -6.88 4.97
N ASP A 62 8.82 -6.80 4.03
CA ASP A 62 9.98 -5.91 4.09
C ASP A 62 9.57 -4.43 4.21
N ALA A 63 8.49 -4.05 3.51
CA ALA A 63 8.00 -2.68 3.57
C ALA A 63 7.44 -2.31 4.95
N VAL A 64 6.77 -3.24 5.64
CA VAL A 64 6.24 -3.04 7.00
C VAL A 64 7.36 -3.13 8.03
N GLU A 65 8.28 -4.09 7.89
CA GLU A 65 9.45 -4.24 8.78
C GLU A 65 10.36 -3.01 8.77
N ALA A 66 10.45 -2.32 7.61
CA ALA A 66 11.19 -1.06 7.48
C ALA A 66 10.51 0.15 8.15
N THR A 67 9.41 -0.05 8.86
CA THR A 67 8.71 0.98 9.65
C THR A 67 9.01 0.82 11.13
N ARG A 68 8.35 1.64 11.98
CA ARG A 68 8.44 1.51 13.44
C ARG A 68 7.66 0.32 14.01
N LEU A 69 6.85 -0.38 13.20
CA LEU A 69 6.05 -1.51 13.65
C LEU A 69 6.91 -2.78 13.77
N GLN A 70 6.81 -3.46 14.91
CA GLN A 70 7.46 -4.73 15.12
C GLN A 70 6.64 -5.85 14.47
N MET A 71 7.24 -6.57 13.52
CA MET A 71 6.59 -7.69 12.86
C MET A 71 6.43 -8.89 13.80
N VAL A 72 5.21 -9.42 13.87
CA VAL A 72 4.85 -10.62 14.62
C VAL A 72 4.35 -11.67 13.62
N GLY A 73 4.95 -12.86 13.66
CA GLY A 73 4.48 -13.96 12.82
C GLY A 73 3.05 -14.36 13.18
N ASP A 74 2.26 -14.74 12.18
CA ASP A 74 0.84 -15.07 12.34
C ASP A 74 0.59 -16.12 13.44
N ARG A 75 1.44 -17.14 13.52
CA ARG A 75 1.37 -18.18 14.57
C ARG A 75 1.76 -17.71 15.97
N ARG A 76 2.32 -16.52 16.11
CA ARG A 76 2.79 -15.94 17.38
C ARG A 76 1.85 -14.88 17.94
N ILE A 77 0.73 -14.61 17.27
CA ILE A 77 -0.28 -13.67 17.79
C ILE A 77 -0.87 -14.17 19.11
N GLU A 78 -1.02 -15.47 19.24
CA GLU A 78 -1.56 -16.07 20.48
C GLU A 78 -0.65 -15.87 21.68
N ASP A 79 0.67 -15.79 21.46
CA ASP A 79 1.68 -15.59 22.51
C ASP A 79 1.70 -14.13 23.02
N LEU A 80 1.05 -13.20 22.33
CA LEU A 80 0.98 -11.80 22.76
C LEU A 80 0.06 -11.64 23.97
N THR A 81 0.49 -10.75 24.89
CA THR A 81 -0.36 -10.33 26.00
C THR A 81 -1.59 -9.55 25.50
N ALA A 82 -2.60 -9.40 26.35
CA ALA A 82 -3.79 -8.60 26.02
C ALA A 82 -3.42 -7.16 25.62
N GLU A 83 -2.51 -6.53 26.36
CA GLU A 83 -2.02 -5.18 26.06
C GLU A 83 -1.32 -5.10 24.70
N GLN A 84 -0.50 -6.10 24.36
CA GLN A 84 0.18 -6.15 23.05
C GLN A 84 -0.84 -6.36 21.91
N LYS A 85 -1.88 -7.17 22.14
CA LYS A 85 -2.96 -7.37 21.17
C LYS A 85 -3.76 -6.10 20.90
N GLU A 86 -3.93 -5.23 21.90
CA GLU A 86 -4.56 -3.91 21.70
C GLU A 86 -3.73 -2.96 20.82
N LYS A 87 -2.42 -3.20 20.74
CA LYS A 87 -1.47 -2.42 19.94
C LYS A 87 -1.10 -3.09 18.62
N LEU A 88 -1.80 -4.15 18.24
CA LEU A 88 -1.55 -4.94 17.03
C LEU A 88 -2.43 -4.48 15.87
N VAL A 89 -1.83 -4.34 14.69
CA VAL A 89 -2.55 -4.24 13.42
C VAL A 89 -2.34 -5.51 12.60
N LEU A 90 -3.42 -5.96 11.95
CA LEU A 90 -3.37 -6.97 10.91
C LEU A 90 -3.12 -6.31 9.58
N VAL A 91 -2.13 -6.77 8.85
CA VAL A 91 -1.78 -6.30 7.51
C VAL A 91 -2.37 -7.26 6.50
N LYS A 92 -3.32 -6.78 5.72
CA LYS A 92 -3.93 -7.52 4.60
C LYS A 92 -3.56 -6.88 3.30
N TYR A 93 -3.29 -7.67 2.29
CA TYR A 93 -2.98 -7.16 0.96
C TYR A 93 -3.84 -7.81 -0.12
N ALA A 94 -4.03 -7.09 -1.21
CA ALA A 94 -4.63 -7.59 -2.42
C ALA A 94 -3.85 -7.10 -3.63
N ALA A 95 -3.70 -7.97 -4.62
CA ALA A 95 -3.03 -7.68 -5.86
C ALA A 95 -3.97 -7.95 -7.03
N THR A 96 -3.96 -7.05 -8.00
CA THR A 96 -4.64 -7.24 -9.28
C THR A 96 -3.65 -6.93 -10.38
N SER A 97 -3.47 -7.87 -11.30
CA SER A 97 -2.58 -7.68 -12.45
C SER A 97 -3.32 -8.02 -13.73
N THR A 98 -3.37 -7.06 -14.62
CA THR A 98 -3.83 -7.21 -16.00
C THR A 98 -2.66 -7.00 -16.96
N PRO A 99 -2.79 -7.31 -18.26
CA PRO A 99 -1.73 -7.01 -19.22
C PRO A 99 -1.34 -5.53 -19.27
N GLU A 100 -2.22 -4.64 -18.84
CA GLU A 100 -2.05 -3.20 -18.95
C GLU A 100 -1.65 -2.53 -17.64
N LYS A 101 -1.91 -3.17 -16.48
CA LYS A 101 -1.77 -2.53 -15.17
C LYS A 101 -1.56 -3.55 -14.07
N SER A 102 -0.62 -3.28 -13.18
CA SER A 102 -0.52 -3.95 -11.88
C SER A 102 -0.93 -2.98 -10.78
N GLU A 103 -1.79 -3.44 -9.88
CA GLU A 103 -2.29 -2.66 -8.75
C GLU A 103 -2.16 -3.47 -7.46
N LEU A 104 -1.56 -2.86 -6.46
CA LEU A 104 -1.40 -3.42 -5.13
C LEU A 104 -2.10 -2.53 -4.12
N SER A 105 -2.79 -3.14 -3.17
CA SER A 105 -3.40 -2.46 -2.03
C SER A 105 -3.04 -3.18 -0.74
N VAL A 106 -2.83 -2.39 0.31
CA VAL A 106 -2.61 -2.88 1.67
C VAL A 106 -3.58 -2.16 2.59
N SER A 107 -4.21 -2.91 3.49
CA SER A 107 -5.02 -2.40 4.58
C SER A 107 -4.43 -2.83 5.92
N PHE A 108 -4.45 -1.91 6.88
CA PHE A 108 -4.09 -2.12 8.25
C PHE A 108 -5.37 -2.13 9.07
N GLU A 109 -5.64 -3.22 9.75
CA GLU A 109 -6.86 -3.40 10.55
C GLU A 109 -6.49 -3.54 12.02
N ASP A 110 -7.18 -2.81 12.90
CA ASP A 110 -7.05 -2.98 14.34
C ASP A 110 -7.44 -4.41 14.71
N TYR A 111 -6.55 -5.14 15.38
CA TYR A 111 -6.75 -6.55 15.71
C TYR A 111 -7.99 -6.78 16.60
N MET A 112 -8.24 -5.89 17.56
CA MET A 112 -9.33 -6.04 18.53
C MET A 112 -10.71 -5.75 17.91
N THR A 113 -10.77 -4.82 16.98
CA THR A 113 -12.06 -4.34 16.43
C THR A 113 -12.33 -4.77 14.99
N GLY A 114 -11.32 -5.26 14.28
CA GLY A 114 -11.39 -5.58 12.85
C GLY A 114 -11.58 -4.36 11.95
N LYS A 115 -11.51 -3.13 12.48
CA LYS A 115 -11.72 -1.92 11.69
C LYS A 115 -10.45 -1.51 10.97
N THR A 116 -10.57 -1.12 9.72
CA THR A 116 -9.46 -0.55 8.96
C THR A 116 -9.05 0.79 9.57
N VAL A 117 -7.78 0.91 9.95
CA VAL A 117 -7.19 2.13 10.53
C VAL A 117 -6.40 2.93 9.52
N ALA A 118 -5.80 2.24 8.55
CA ALA A 118 -5.10 2.87 7.43
C ALA A 118 -5.15 1.95 6.21
N SER A 119 -5.05 2.52 5.04
CA SER A 119 -4.87 1.76 3.80
C SER A 119 -4.04 2.55 2.80
N CYS A 120 -3.32 1.84 1.97
CA CYS A 120 -2.61 2.43 0.84
C CYS A 120 -2.76 1.57 -0.40
N ARG A 121 -2.72 2.23 -1.55
CA ARG A 121 -2.80 1.62 -2.86
C ARG A 121 -1.73 2.21 -3.74
N ALA A 122 -1.08 1.36 -4.51
CA ALA A 122 -0.14 1.77 -5.53
C ALA A 122 -0.39 1.00 -6.81
N SER A 123 -0.18 1.65 -7.93
CA SER A 123 -0.31 1.03 -9.23
C SER A 123 0.85 1.40 -10.14
N ASN A 124 1.13 0.52 -11.07
CA ASN A 124 2.03 0.80 -12.16
C ASN A 124 1.44 0.32 -13.47
N ARG A 125 1.66 1.10 -14.51
CA ARG A 125 1.26 0.80 -15.88
C ARG A 125 2.52 0.91 -16.74
N SER A 126 2.92 -0.17 -17.37
CA SER A 126 4.07 -0.21 -18.25
C SER A 126 3.76 -1.09 -19.47
N ALA A 127 4.38 -0.77 -20.59
CA ALA A 127 4.24 -1.53 -21.83
C ALA A 127 5.26 -2.68 -21.94
N TRP A 128 6.13 -2.91 -20.92
CA TRP A 128 7.32 -3.72 -21.13
C TRP A 128 7.25 -5.13 -20.53
N THR A 129 7.01 -5.27 -19.22
CA THR A 129 6.88 -6.59 -18.61
C THR A 129 6.07 -6.51 -17.31
N ARG A 130 5.22 -7.52 -17.09
CA ARG A 130 4.41 -7.68 -15.88
C ARG A 130 5.24 -7.63 -14.60
N GLN A 131 6.39 -8.30 -14.59
CA GLN A 131 7.28 -8.36 -13.41
C GLN A 131 7.76 -6.97 -12.99
N ARG A 132 8.25 -6.17 -13.93
CA ARG A 132 8.70 -4.79 -13.63
C ARG A 132 7.60 -3.90 -13.11
N ASP A 133 6.36 -4.15 -13.51
CA ASP A 133 5.21 -3.38 -13.03
C ASP A 133 4.85 -3.74 -11.61
N VAL A 134 4.92 -5.01 -11.25
CA VAL A 134 4.77 -5.49 -9.88
C VAL A 134 5.85 -4.90 -8.99
N ASP A 135 7.13 -5.00 -9.36
CA ASP A 135 8.25 -4.46 -8.58
C ASP A 135 8.15 -2.95 -8.35
N ARG A 136 7.70 -2.21 -9.36
CA ARG A 136 7.49 -0.76 -9.24
C ARG A 136 6.30 -0.44 -8.33
N ALA A 137 5.22 -1.22 -8.43
CA ALA A 137 4.06 -1.06 -7.57
C ALA A 137 4.42 -1.37 -6.10
N ILE A 138 5.21 -2.42 -5.84
CA ILE A 138 5.73 -2.74 -4.50
C ILE A 138 6.57 -1.58 -3.95
N ARG A 139 7.52 -1.04 -4.71
CA ARG A 139 8.33 0.11 -4.26
C ARG A 139 7.49 1.33 -3.90
N LYS A 140 6.54 1.70 -4.75
CA LYS A 140 5.62 2.81 -4.48
C LYS A 140 4.77 2.55 -3.23
N LEU A 141 4.31 1.30 -3.05
CA LEU A 141 3.54 0.89 -1.90
C LEU A 141 4.38 0.98 -0.62
N ALA A 142 5.63 0.52 -0.66
CA ALA A 142 6.58 0.59 0.45
C ALA A 142 6.82 2.04 0.91
N ASP A 143 6.98 2.98 -0.03
CA ASP A 143 7.13 4.40 0.29
C ASP A 143 5.89 4.95 1.01
N ARG A 144 4.70 4.51 0.61
CA ARG A 144 3.44 4.90 1.27
C ARG A 144 3.28 4.29 2.64
N ILE A 145 3.60 3.01 2.81
CA ILE A 145 3.60 2.34 4.12
C ILE A 145 4.53 3.09 5.08
N ARG A 146 5.76 3.39 4.65
CA ARG A 146 6.71 4.17 5.45
C ARG A 146 6.21 5.57 5.79
N SER A 147 5.44 6.20 4.91
CA SER A 147 4.87 7.53 5.19
C SER A 147 3.77 7.51 6.25
N ILE A 148 3.05 6.40 6.39
CA ILE A 148 2.00 6.19 7.40
C ILE A 148 2.62 5.87 8.78
N TRP A 149 3.61 4.99 8.80
CA TRP A 149 4.16 4.38 10.01
C TRP A 149 5.58 4.88 10.32
N LYS A 150 5.77 6.19 10.37
CA LYS A 150 7.05 6.83 10.72
C LYS A 150 7.42 6.65 12.18
#